data_195b5d1ea7f5b2e3ef01f68259e92290
#
_entry.id   195b5d1ea7f5b2e3ef01f68259e92290
#
_cell.length_a   1.000
_cell.length_b   1.000
_cell.length_c   1.000
_cell.angle_alpha   90.00
_cell.angle_beta   90.00
_cell.angle_gamma   90.00
#
_symmetry.space_group_name_H-M   'P 1'
#
loop_
_entity.id
_entity.type
_entity.pdbx_description
1 polymer ?
#
loop_
_entity_poly.entity_id
_entity_poly.type
_entity_poly.pdbx_seq_one_letter_code
_entity_poly.pdbx_strand_id
1 'polypeptide(L)'
;QAGRPMTVYHVTDFSILPLYVHYLNTVYTKQAFFQYCKRCGKLYVAHTAKVKGFCSEECRKAQQKDNRKKYDDSVKGDVAESNYRAAYMYWYNRMKKLRRDPDVDAGKLAELEREFKAFRDEATRRKKEVQRKRADVGAFMAWLDEQRSRFDELAEGLPV
;
A
#
# COMPACT_ATOMS: atom_id res chain seq x y z
N GLN A 1 15.85 -3.13 -36.50
CA GLN A 1 16.36 -3.60 -35.20
C GLN A 1 17.18 -4.86 -35.48
N ALA A 2 18.51 -4.76 -35.38
CA ALA A 2 19.39 -5.92 -35.50
C ALA A 2 19.17 -6.82 -34.28
N GLY A 3 18.71 -8.05 -34.52
CA GLY A 3 18.53 -9.04 -33.48
C GLY A 3 19.85 -9.30 -32.75
N ARG A 4 19.83 -9.35 -31.43
CA ARG A 4 21.00 -9.72 -30.64
C ARG A 4 21.44 -11.13 -31.06
N PRO A 5 22.74 -11.37 -31.28
CA PRO A 5 23.22 -12.69 -31.63
C PRO A 5 22.83 -13.70 -30.53
N MET A 6 22.14 -14.76 -30.91
CA MET A 6 21.75 -15.83 -30.03
C MET A 6 22.92 -16.83 -29.96
N THR A 7 23.56 -16.93 -28.81
CA THR A 7 24.62 -17.92 -28.61
C THR A 7 23.97 -19.25 -28.31
N VAL A 8 24.16 -20.23 -29.19
CA VAL A 8 23.69 -21.60 -29.00
C VAL A 8 24.86 -22.41 -28.43
N TYR A 9 24.65 -23.04 -27.30
CA TYR A 9 25.62 -23.94 -26.66
C TYR A 9 25.26 -25.38 -26.99
N HIS A 10 26.19 -26.12 -27.56
CA HIS A 10 26.07 -27.56 -27.75
C HIS A 10 26.78 -28.25 -26.58
N VAL A 11 26.04 -29.03 -25.80
CA VAL A 11 26.59 -29.85 -24.73
C VAL A 11 26.79 -31.24 -25.31
N THR A 12 28.04 -31.65 -25.50
CA THR A 12 28.43 -32.92 -26.09
C THR A 12 28.96 -33.94 -25.07
N ASP A 13 28.97 -33.57 -23.80
CA ASP A 13 29.45 -34.42 -22.72
C ASP A 13 28.30 -35.16 -22.04
N PHE A 14 28.58 -36.43 -21.59
CA PHE A 14 27.66 -37.24 -20.81
C PHE A 14 27.55 -36.82 -19.34
N SER A 15 28.33 -35.80 -18.91
CA SER A 15 28.27 -35.27 -17.55
C SER A 15 27.27 -34.10 -17.46
N ILE A 16 26.72 -33.92 -16.27
CA ILE A 16 25.84 -32.76 -15.92
C ILE A 16 26.64 -31.44 -15.75
N LEU A 17 27.98 -31.52 -15.67
CA LEU A 17 28.86 -30.44 -15.34
C LEU A 17 28.76 -29.22 -16.31
N PRO A 18 28.73 -29.41 -17.65
CA PRO A 18 28.57 -28.29 -18.59
C PRO A 18 27.24 -27.60 -18.43
N LEU A 19 26.17 -28.31 -18.14
CA LEU A 19 24.85 -27.76 -17.84
C LEU A 19 24.88 -26.88 -16.55
N TYR A 20 25.57 -27.36 -15.53
CA TYR A 20 25.74 -26.67 -14.28
C TYR A 20 26.57 -25.39 -14.43
N VAL A 21 27.67 -25.44 -15.18
CA VAL A 21 28.50 -24.28 -15.49
C VAL A 21 27.72 -23.24 -16.30
N HIS A 22 26.99 -23.68 -17.33
CA HIS A 22 26.11 -22.79 -18.11
C HIS A 22 25.04 -22.14 -17.24
N TYR A 23 24.44 -22.89 -16.35
CA TYR A 23 23.44 -22.39 -15.39
C TYR A 23 24.04 -21.33 -14.47
N LEU A 24 25.23 -21.61 -13.86
CA LEU A 24 25.90 -20.65 -12.98
C LEU A 24 26.27 -19.37 -13.72
N ASN A 25 26.81 -19.47 -14.94
CA ASN A 25 27.12 -18.31 -15.77
C ASN A 25 25.86 -17.51 -16.11
N THR A 26 24.75 -18.17 -16.42
CA THR A 26 23.47 -17.50 -16.72
C THR A 26 22.93 -16.77 -15.50
N VAL A 27 22.98 -17.38 -14.31
CA VAL A 27 22.58 -16.75 -13.05
C VAL A 27 23.44 -15.54 -12.75
N TYR A 28 24.77 -15.68 -12.89
CA TYR A 28 25.72 -14.60 -12.63
C TYR A 28 25.57 -13.44 -13.63
N THR A 29 25.52 -13.73 -14.92
CA THR A 29 25.46 -12.68 -15.97
C THR A 29 24.11 -11.97 -16.04
N LYS A 30 23.01 -12.68 -15.76
CA LYS A 30 21.66 -12.11 -15.76
C LYS A 30 21.20 -11.60 -14.39
N GLN A 31 22.08 -11.64 -13.39
CA GLN A 31 21.76 -11.25 -12.01
C GLN A 31 20.44 -11.92 -11.53
N ALA A 32 20.28 -13.19 -11.84
CA ALA A 32 19.12 -13.97 -11.43
C ALA A 32 19.29 -14.46 -9.99
N PHE A 33 18.31 -14.20 -9.14
CA PHE A 33 18.31 -14.59 -7.73
C PHE A 33 17.21 -15.62 -7.51
N PHE A 34 17.54 -16.71 -6.82
CA PHE A 34 16.55 -17.71 -6.42
C PHE A 34 15.95 -17.32 -5.07
N GLN A 35 14.64 -17.29 -5.01
CA GLN A 35 13.91 -16.92 -3.80
C GLN A 35 12.71 -17.84 -3.61
N TYR A 36 12.33 -18.07 -2.35
CA TYR A 36 11.10 -18.77 -2.02
C TYR A 36 9.94 -17.77 -1.85
N CYS A 37 8.82 -18.10 -2.45
CA CYS A 37 7.61 -17.32 -2.29
C CYS A 37 7.11 -17.40 -0.84
N LYS A 38 6.93 -16.26 -0.18
CA LYS A 38 6.44 -16.19 1.21
C LYS A 38 5.03 -16.75 1.39
N ARG A 39 4.26 -16.87 0.30
CA ARG A 39 2.89 -17.38 0.35
C ARG A 39 2.79 -18.87 0.01
N CYS A 40 3.27 -19.28 -1.15
CA CYS A 40 3.10 -20.64 -1.66
C CYS A 40 4.32 -21.54 -1.48
N GLY A 41 5.43 -21.02 -0.96
CA GLY A 41 6.67 -21.78 -0.75
C GLY A 41 7.43 -22.16 -2.03
N LYS A 42 6.88 -21.86 -3.22
CA LYS A 42 7.52 -22.21 -4.48
C LYS A 42 8.80 -21.42 -4.69
N LEU A 43 9.83 -22.11 -5.19
CA LEU A 43 11.06 -21.47 -5.68
C LEU A 43 10.75 -20.68 -6.95
N TYR A 44 11.28 -19.46 -7.05
CA TYR A 44 11.14 -18.62 -8.25
C TYR A 44 12.40 -17.82 -8.51
N VAL A 45 12.56 -17.39 -9.75
CA VAL A 45 13.69 -16.57 -10.18
C VAL A 45 13.29 -15.09 -10.11
N ALA A 46 14.07 -14.30 -9.39
CA ALA A 46 13.95 -12.86 -9.33
C ALA A 46 15.08 -12.20 -10.14
N HIS A 47 14.76 -11.21 -10.95
CA HIS A 47 15.73 -10.46 -11.76
C HIS A 47 16.24 -9.19 -11.06
N THR A 48 16.00 -9.05 -9.79
CA THR A 48 16.48 -7.94 -8.96
C THR A 48 16.91 -8.45 -7.60
N ALA A 49 17.97 -7.88 -7.03
CA ALA A 49 18.41 -8.18 -5.67
C ALA A 49 17.38 -7.79 -4.60
N LYS A 50 16.42 -6.92 -4.93
CA LYS A 50 15.33 -6.58 -4.00
C LYS A 50 14.44 -7.79 -3.81
N VAL A 51 14.32 -8.24 -2.57
CA VAL A 51 13.45 -9.35 -2.17
C VAL A 51 12.00 -8.95 -2.42
N LYS A 52 11.43 -9.37 -3.55
CA LYS A 52 9.99 -9.16 -3.83
C LYS A 52 9.10 -10.00 -2.90
N GLY A 53 9.59 -11.14 -2.45
CA GLY A 53 8.92 -12.03 -1.51
C GLY A 53 7.79 -12.87 -2.09
N PHE A 54 7.37 -12.65 -3.34
CA PHE A 54 6.27 -13.38 -4.00
C PHE A 54 6.64 -13.76 -5.42
N CYS A 55 6.29 -15.00 -5.82
CA CYS A 55 6.58 -15.54 -7.14
C CYS A 55 5.72 -14.92 -8.25
N SER A 56 4.54 -14.42 -7.92
CA SER A 56 3.61 -13.82 -8.87
C SER A 56 2.79 -12.71 -8.23
N GLU A 57 2.11 -11.95 -9.07
CA GLU A 57 1.20 -10.89 -8.67
C GLU A 57 -0.02 -11.45 -7.92
N GLU A 58 -0.50 -12.63 -8.31
CA GLU A 58 -1.61 -13.33 -7.64
C GLU A 58 -1.24 -13.67 -6.20
N CYS A 59 -0.04 -14.21 -5.97
CA CYS A 59 0.46 -14.50 -4.63
C CYS A 59 0.57 -13.23 -3.79
N ARG A 60 1.01 -12.12 -4.37
CA ARG A 60 1.09 -10.82 -3.71
C ARG A 60 -0.29 -10.29 -3.32
N LYS A 61 -1.23 -10.27 -4.28
CA LYS A 61 -2.61 -9.80 -4.05
C LYS A 61 -3.33 -10.66 -3.01
N ALA A 62 -3.17 -11.96 -3.10
CA ALA A 62 -3.78 -12.88 -2.14
C ALA A 62 -3.21 -12.67 -0.73
N GLN A 63 -1.90 -12.45 -0.57
CA GLN A 63 -1.31 -12.13 0.74
C GLN A 63 -1.82 -10.77 1.27
N GLN A 64 -1.95 -9.77 0.40
CA GLN A 64 -2.51 -8.47 0.79
C GLN A 64 -3.96 -8.61 1.27
N LYS A 65 -4.78 -9.42 0.57
CA LYS A 65 -6.16 -9.71 0.98
C LYS A 65 -6.23 -10.37 2.35
N ASP A 66 -5.36 -11.36 2.60
CA ASP A 66 -5.31 -12.05 3.89
C ASP A 66 -4.85 -11.11 5.03
N ASN A 67 -3.85 -10.27 4.76
CA ASN A 67 -3.39 -9.28 5.73
C ASN A 67 -4.48 -8.25 6.04
N ARG A 68 -5.21 -7.80 5.02
CA ARG A 68 -6.35 -6.90 5.21
C ARG A 68 -7.45 -7.54 6.04
N LYS A 69 -7.81 -8.79 5.72
CA LYS A 69 -8.80 -9.52 6.52
C LYS A 69 -8.37 -9.67 7.98
N LYS A 70 -7.11 -10.07 8.23
CA LYS A 70 -6.57 -10.16 9.59
C LYS A 70 -6.64 -8.82 10.34
N TYR A 71 -6.31 -7.73 9.66
CA TYR A 71 -6.43 -6.39 10.24
C TYR A 71 -7.89 -6.03 10.54
N ASP A 72 -8.80 -6.24 9.59
CA ASP A 72 -10.24 -5.98 9.79
C ASP A 72 -10.82 -6.82 10.93
N ASP A 73 -10.42 -8.09 11.05
CA ASP A 73 -10.82 -8.96 12.15
C ASP A 73 -10.23 -8.48 13.51
N SER A 74 -9.00 -7.96 13.52
CA SER A 74 -8.35 -7.46 14.74
C SER A 74 -8.95 -6.17 15.29
N VAL A 75 -9.59 -5.36 14.44
CA VAL A 75 -10.23 -4.08 14.81
C VAL A 75 -11.75 -4.18 14.85
N LYS A 76 -12.30 -5.37 14.66
CA LYS A 76 -13.74 -5.62 14.72
C LYS A 76 -14.25 -5.32 16.13
N GLY A 77 -15.18 -4.36 16.23
CA GLY A 77 -15.71 -3.88 17.50
C GLY A 77 -14.90 -2.73 18.15
N ASP A 78 -13.80 -2.30 17.57
CA ASP A 78 -13.08 -1.11 18.01
C ASP A 78 -13.87 0.16 17.60
N VAL A 79 -14.52 0.79 18.59
CA VAL A 79 -15.33 1.98 18.41
C VAL A 79 -14.51 3.15 17.87
N ALA A 80 -13.27 3.33 18.37
CA ALA A 80 -12.38 4.40 17.92
C ALA A 80 -11.96 4.22 16.46
N GLU A 81 -11.66 2.99 16.04
CA GLU A 81 -11.35 2.67 14.65
C GLU A 81 -12.55 2.90 13.73
N SER A 82 -13.74 2.46 14.12
CA SER A 82 -14.96 2.61 13.33
C SER A 82 -15.29 4.09 13.08
N ASN A 83 -15.29 4.91 14.14
CA ASN A 83 -15.57 6.35 14.02
C ASN A 83 -14.49 7.09 13.21
N TYR A 84 -13.21 6.76 13.43
CA TYR A 84 -12.12 7.31 12.62
C TYR A 84 -12.31 6.98 11.13
N ARG A 85 -12.61 5.71 10.80
CA ARG A 85 -12.84 5.30 9.39
C ARG A 85 -14.01 6.05 8.77
N ALA A 86 -15.11 6.22 9.50
CA ALA A 86 -16.27 6.97 9.02
C ALA A 86 -15.91 8.42 8.69
N ALA A 87 -15.25 9.12 9.62
CA ALA A 87 -14.80 10.51 9.45
C ALA A 87 -13.80 10.63 8.28
N TYR A 88 -12.78 9.76 8.24
CA TYR A 88 -11.78 9.73 7.18
C TYR A 88 -12.41 9.51 5.80
N MET A 89 -13.30 8.52 5.65
CA MET A 89 -13.94 8.18 4.37
C MET A 89 -14.87 9.28 3.88
N TYR A 90 -15.58 9.94 4.79
CA TYR A 90 -16.41 11.09 4.46
C TYR A 90 -15.56 12.18 3.76
N TRP A 91 -14.47 12.62 4.40
CA TRP A 91 -13.59 13.65 3.86
C TRP A 91 -12.82 13.21 2.63
N TYR A 92 -12.31 11.98 2.63
CA TYR A 92 -11.61 11.42 1.48
C TYR A 92 -12.48 11.42 0.21
N ASN A 93 -13.74 11.01 0.33
CA ASN A 93 -14.66 10.99 -0.79
C ASN A 93 -15.01 12.40 -1.27
N ARG A 94 -15.19 13.34 -0.37
CA ARG A 94 -15.44 14.76 -0.69
C ARG A 94 -14.22 15.38 -1.40
N MET A 95 -13.02 15.21 -0.87
CA MET A 95 -11.78 15.65 -1.51
C MET A 95 -11.59 15.04 -2.90
N LYS A 96 -11.94 13.76 -3.07
CA LYS A 96 -11.88 13.08 -4.36
C LYS A 96 -12.82 13.69 -5.39
N LYS A 97 -14.00 14.16 -4.98
CA LYS A 97 -14.92 14.87 -5.87
C LYS A 97 -14.36 16.26 -6.23
N LEU A 98 -13.93 17.04 -5.25
CA LEU A 98 -13.36 18.38 -5.46
C LEU A 98 -12.14 18.38 -6.40
N ARG A 99 -11.27 17.38 -6.30
CA ARG A 99 -10.12 17.22 -7.24
C ARG A 99 -10.51 16.99 -8.69
N ARG A 100 -11.73 16.51 -8.95
CA ARG A 100 -12.22 16.22 -10.31
C ARG A 100 -13.00 17.36 -10.91
N ASP A 101 -13.35 18.32 -10.09
CA ASP A 101 -14.14 19.48 -10.48
C ASP A 101 -13.20 20.59 -10.98
N PRO A 102 -13.28 20.97 -12.28
CA PRO A 102 -12.43 22.00 -12.86
C PRO A 102 -12.72 23.39 -12.35
N ASP A 103 -13.91 23.62 -11.77
CA ASP A 103 -14.35 24.93 -11.30
C ASP A 103 -13.85 25.23 -9.86
N VAL A 104 -13.21 24.28 -9.21
CA VAL A 104 -12.66 24.46 -7.87
C VAL A 104 -11.36 25.23 -7.92
N ASP A 105 -11.28 26.29 -7.14
CA ASP A 105 -10.06 27.09 -6.98
C ASP A 105 -8.90 26.24 -6.44
N ALA A 106 -7.79 26.24 -7.17
CA ALA A 106 -6.62 25.44 -6.83
C ALA A 106 -5.99 25.81 -5.48
N GLY A 107 -6.08 27.10 -5.09
CA GLY A 107 -5.56 27.57 -3.81
C GLY A 107 -6.38 27.02 -2.63
N LYS A 108 -7.70 27.09 -2.73
CA LYS A 108 -8.62 26.49 -1.73
C LYS A 108 -8.46 24.97 -1.66
N LEU A 109 -8.31 24.32 -2.80
CA LEU A 109 -8.09 22.85 -2.82
C LEU A 109 -6.78 22.48 -2.10
N ALA A 110 -5.70 23.21 -2.36
CA ALA A 110 -4.41 22.97 -1.69
C ALA A 110 -4.48 23.21 -0.17
N GLU A 111 -5.26 24.19 0.27
CA GLU A 111 -5.51 24.47 1.69
C GLU A 111 -6.27 23.30 2.34
N LEU A 112 -7.37 22.86 1.74
CA LEU A 112 -8.13 21.71 2.22
C LEU A 112 -7.29 20.42 2.26
N GLU A 113 -6.42 20.20 1.28
CA GLU A 113 -5.52 19.03 1.28
C GLU A 113 -4.53 19.09 2.44
N ARG A 114 -3.99 20.25 2.76
CA ARG A 114 -3.09 20.45 3.89
C ARG A 114 -3.81 20.17 5.21
N GLU A 115 -5.01 20.74 5.38
CA GLU A 115 -5.83 20.52 6.57
C GLU A 115 -6.25 19.04 6.71
N PHE A 116 -6.65 18.40 5.60
CA PHE A 116 -6.98 16.98 5.62
C PHE A 116 -5.79 16.10 6.00
N LYS A 117 -4.60 16.46 5.55
CA LYS A 117 -3.37 15.76 5.95
C LYS A 117 -3.10 15.91 7.46
N ALA A 118 -3.22 17.14 7.97
CA ALA A 118 -3.06 17.43 9.40
C ALA A 118 -4.09 16.66 10.25
N PHE A 119 -5.37 16.68 9.84
CA PHE A 119 -6.43 15.89 10.46
C PHE A 119 -6.08 14.41 10.52
N ARG A 120 -5.69 13.80 9.38
CA ARG A 120 -5.36 12.38 9.31
C ARG A 120 -4.24 12.00 10.28
N ASP A 121 -3.19 12.81 10.34
CA ASP A 121 -2.01 12.53 11.15
C ASP A 121 -2.37 12.65 12.64
N GLU A 122 -3.12 13.68 13.05
CA GLU A 122 -3.58 13.88 14.42
C GLU A 122 -4.63 12.83 14.83
N ALA A 123 -5.60 12.53 13.98
CA ALA A 123 -6.60 11.51 14.25
C ALA A 123 -5.95 10.12 14.45
N THR A 124 -4.92 9.81 13.65
CA THR A 124 -4.17 8.57 13.82
C THR A 124 -3.44 8.53 15.15
N ARG A 125 -2.86 9.65 15.60
CA ARG A 125 -2.20 9.77 16.89
C ARG A 125 -3.19 9.55 18.04
N ARG A 126 -4.30 10.31 18.05
CA ARG A 126 -5.33 10.23 19.09
C ARG A 126 -5.98 8.85 19.16
N LYS A 127 -6.30 8.25 18.02
CA LYS A 127 -6.81 6.88 17.95
C LYS A 127 -5.87 5.88 18.64
N LYS A 128 -4.55 5.97 18.39
CA LYS A 128 -3.56 5.11 19.05
C LYS A 128 -3.54 5.31 20.57
N GLU A 129 -3.72 6.53 21.06
CA GLU A 129 -3.78 6.80 22.51
C GLU A 129 -5.02 6.16 23.13
N VAL A 130 -6.18 6.23 22.47
CA VAL A 130 -7.41 5.55 22.89
C VAL A 130 -7.20 4.03 22.90
N GLN A 131 -6.64 3.46 21.83
CA GLN A 131 -6.36 2.02 21.75
C GLN A 131 -5.38 1.54 22.81
N ARG A 132 -4.46 2.41 23.28
CA ARG A 132 -3.55 2.15 24.39
C ARG A 132 -4.18 2.43 25.78
N LYS A 133 -5.46 2.77 25.83
CA LYS A 133 -6.17 3.16 27.05
C LYS A 133 -5.54 4.37 27.78
N ARG A 134 -4.92 5.28 27.03
CA ARG A 134 -4.31 6.52 27.55
C ARG A 134 -5.20 7.75 27.36
N ALA A 135 -6.25 7.64 26.55
CA ALA A 135 -7.22 8.69 26.30
C ALA A 135 -8.63 8.11 26.28
N ASP A 136 -9.61 8.96 26.59
CA ASP A 136 -11.02 8.60 26.58
C ASP A 136 -11.57 8.52 25.14
N VAL A 137 -12.39 7.52 24.87
CA VAL A 137 -13.06 7.31 23.59
C VAL A 137 -14.09 8.41 23.29
N GLY A 138 -14.83 8.87 24.33
CA GLY A 138 -15.82 9.93 24.17
C GLY A 138 -15.18 11.27 23.78
N ALA A 139 -14.06 11.62 24.41
CA ALA A 139 -13.28 12.80 24.06
C ALA A 139 -12.73 12.73 22.62
N PHE A 140 -12.34 11.54 22.18
CA PHE A 140 -11.90 11.35 20.79
C PHE A 140 -13.04 11.53 19.78
N MET A 141 -14.23 10.99 20.08
CA MET A 141 -15.40 11.16 19.23
C MET A 141 -15.84 12.63 19.14
N ALA A 142 -15.92 13.34 20.27
CA ALA A 142 -16.22 14.77 20.28
C ALA A 142 -15.23 15.58 19.44
N TRP A 143 -13.94 15.27 19.51
CA TRP A 143 -12.93 15.90 18.67
C TRP A 143 -13.13 15.58 17.17
N LEU A 144 -13.53 14.36 16.81
CA LEU A 144 -13.84 14.01 15.41
C LEU A 144 -15.01 14.82 14.86
N ASP A 145 -16.05 15.05 15.68
CA ASP A 145 -17.21 15.85 15.31
C ASP A 145 -16.84 17.34 15.17
N GLU A 146 -16.01 17.88 16.06
CA GLU A 146 -15.45 19.22 15.93
C GLU A 146 -14.65 19.40 14.63
N GLN A 147 -13.78 18.44 14.31
CA GLN A 147 -13.04 18.49 13.04
C GLN A 147 -13.97 18.41 11.83
N ARG A 148 -15.06 17.66 11.91
CA ARG A 148 -16.05 17.62 10.84
C ARG A 148 -16.68 18.99 10.60
N SER A 149 -17.14 19.68 11.63
CA SER A 149 -17.70 21.02 11.53
C SER A 149 -16.69 22.02 10.94
N ARG A 150 -15.45 21.98 11.42
CA ARG A 150 -14.37 22.81 10.87
C ARG A 150 -14.12 22.59 9.38
N PHE A 151 -14.16 21.35 8.92
CA PHE A 151 -14.01 21.06 7.49
C PHE A 151 -15.22 21.50 6.68
N ASP A 152 -16.44 21.39 7.22
CA ASP A 152 -17.65 21.88 6.56
C ASP A 152 -17.58 23.40 6.36
N GLU A 153 -17.07 24.14 7.35
CA GLU A 153 -16.80 25.59 7.25
C GLU A 153 -15.75 25.90 6.18
N LEU A 154 -14.62 25.19 6.15
CA LEU A 154 -13.56 25.37 5.15
C LEU A 154 -14.01 25.03 3.72
N ALA A 155 -14.95 24.10 3.60
CA ALA A 155 -15.52 23.71 2.32
C ALA A 155 -16.76 24.53 1.92
N GLU A 156 -17.14 25.52 2.72
CA GLU A 156 -18.27 26.40 2.41
C GLU A 156 -18.02 27.19 1.13
N GLY A 157 -19.00 27.18 0.24
CA GLY A 157 -18.89 27.81 -1.08
C GLY A 157 -18.15 26.99 -2.14
N LEU A 158 -17.74 25.74 -1.85
CA LEU A 158 -17.24 24.81 -2.84
C LEU A 158 -18.38 23.91 -3.36
N PRO A 159 -18.38 23.51 -4.65
CA PRO A 159 -19.37 22.59 -5.20
C PRO A 159 -19.31 21.25 -4.47
N VAL A 160 -20.45 20.70 -4.07
CA VAL A 160 -20.59 19.48 -3.27
C VAL A 160 -20.90 18.28 -4.17
#